data_82db2861af0640991b136c691f9e24ad
#
_entry.id   82db2861af0640991b136c691f9e24ad
#
_cell.length_a   1.000
_cell.length_b   1.000
_cell.length_c   1.000
_cell.angle_alpha   90.00
_cell.angle_beta   90.00
_cell.angle_gamma   90.00
#
_symmetry.space_group_name_H-M   'P 1'
#
loop_
_entity.id
_entity.type
_entity.pdbx_description
1 polymer ?
#
loop_
_entity_poly.entity_id
_entity_poly.type
_entity_poly.pdbx_seq_one_letter_code
_entity_poly.pdbx_strand_id
1 'polypeptide(L)'
;SPGLDDGKKYSALIVGVLIACYIIFSTMRSRANKAKKGYRQNTAKAPISETLAAALIMLTPWRKDRILVDPFCGSGTLLIESALKALNIPPCLDREFTAMQWEFLPKELWDEEREALRANIRKPENFKLYGFDIDPEAVRLTRDNAAKAGVGEYIEVNRRDVAEFTYPEGCTAVLCNPPYGERMLDEEQAHELYRVMGKRMLPTDGRRLFVITPDGEFEELFGKKADKNRKLYNGMLMCRLYSYFKG
;
A
#
# COMPACT_ATOMS: atom_id res chain seq x y z
N SER A 1 -13.45 -47.26 -15.82
CA SER A 1 -14.58 -46.81 -15.01
C SER A 1 -14.45 -45.30 -14.77
N PRO A 2 -15.49 -44.48 -15.07
CA PRO A 2 -15.41 -43.01 -15.06
C PRO A 2 -15.21 -42.36 -13.67
N GLY A 3 -15.34 -43.09 -12.57
CA GLY A 3 -15.36 -42.53 -11.23
C GLY A 3 -14.01 -42.31 -10.55
N LEU A 4 -12.91 -42.89 -11.05
CA LEU A 4 -11.59 -42.74 -10.43
C LEU A 4 -10.84 -41.47 -10.89
N ASP A 5 -11.21 -40.93 -12.05
CA ASP A 5 -10.57 -39.74 -12.61
C ASP A 5 -11.14 -38.42 -12.01
N ASP A 6 -12.41 -38.41 -11.64
CA ASP A 6 -13.05 -37.27 -11.00
C ASP A 6 -12.55 -37.07 -9.56
N GLY A 7 -12.30 -38.14 -8.80
CA GLY A 7 -11.73 -38.04 -7.45
C GLY A 7 -10.33 -37.42 -7.43
N LYS A 8 -9.51 -37.69 -8.46
CA LYS A 8 -8.17 -37.09 -8.58
C LYS A 8 -8.25 -35.61 -8.98
N LYS A 9 -9.20 -35.23 -9.82
CA LYS A 9 -9.42 -33.81 -10.21
C LYS A 9 -9.91 -32.99 -9.02
N TYR A 10 -10.83 -33.51 -8.22
CA TYR A 10 -11.31 -32.80 -7.02
C TYR A 10 -10.22 -32.73 -5.94
N SER A 11 -9.40 -33.75 -5.75
CA SER A 11 -8.29 -33.70 -4.79
C SER A 11 -7.21 -32.67 -5.23
N ALA A 12 -6.89 -32.57 -6.51
CA ALA A 12 -5.97 -31.59 -7.04
C ALA A 12 -6.52 -30.16 -6.87
N LEU A 13 -7.81 -29.94 -7.14
CA LEU A 13 -8.47 -28.64 -6.94
C LEU A 13 -8.47 -28.22 -5.45
N ILE A 14 -8.79 -29.14 -4.53
CA ILE A 14 -8.78 -28.87 -3.09
C ILE A 14 -7.35 -28.55 -2.62
N VAL A 15 -6.35 -29.28 -3.09
CA VAL A 15 -4.95 -29.01 -2.74
C VAL A 15 -4.51 -27.66 -3.30
N GLY A 16 -4.87 -27.31 -4.54
CA GLY A 16 -4.58 -26.01 -5.14
C GLY A 16 -5.21 -24.86 -4.33
N VAL A 17 -6.49 -24.98 -3.93
CA VAL A 17 -7.16 -23.99 -3.07
C VAL A 17 -6.48 -23.88 -1.70
N LEU A 18 -6.07 -24.99 -1.09
CA LEU A 18 -5.36 -24.98 0.20
C LEU A 18 -3.98 -24.33 0.08
N ILE A 19 -3.25 -24.55 -1.02
CA ILE A 19 -1.98 -23.91 -1.30
C ILE A 19 -2.19 -22.40 -1.50
N ALA A 20 -3.18 -21.99 -2.30
CA ALA A 20 -3.52 -20.59 -2.51
C ALA A 20 -3.90 -19.89 -1.18
N CYS A 21 -4.76 -20.51 -0.37
CA CYS A 21 -5.12 -20.02 0.96
C CYS A 21 -3.90 -19.94 1.90
N TYR A 22 -3.02 -20.94 1.87
CA TYR A 22 -1.79 -20.94 2.68
C TYR A 22 -0.82 -19.85 2.21
N ILE A 23 -0.64 -19.65 0.91
CA ILE A 23 0.16 -18.56 0.36
C ILE A 23 -0.41 -17.22 0.82
N ILE A 24 -1.71 -17.01 0.69
CA ILE A 24 -2.39 -15.78 1.15
C ILE A 24 -2.21 -15.58 2.66
N PHE A 25 -2.49 -16.62 3.47
CA PHE A 25 -2.39 -16.55 4.94
C PHE A 25 -0.94 -16.41 5.40
N SER A 26 -0.01 -17.15 4.82
CA SER A 26 1.42 -17.09 5.13
C SER A 26 2.04 -15.75 4.72
N THR A 27 1.57 -15.14 3.62
CA THR A 27 1.99 -13.79 3.23
C THR A 27 1.46 -12.73 4.19
N MET A 28 0.22 -12.86 4.66
CA MET A 28 -0.34 -11.98 5.69
C MET A 28 0.44 -12.10 7.01
N ARG A 29 0.74 -13.31 7.46
CA ARG A 29 1.47 -13.57 8.71
C ARG A 29 2.97 -13.26 8.61
N SER A 30 3.60 -13.51 7.48
CA SER A 30 5.04 -13.30 7.28
C SER A 30 5.39 -11.83 7.05
N ARG A 31 4.47 -11.02 6.54
CA ARG A 31 4.60 -9.55 6.53
C ARG A 31 4.65 -9.00 7.95
N ALA A 32 3.95 -9.60 8.90
CA ALA A 32 4.01 -9.23 10.32
C ALA A 32 5.35 -9.58 10.98
N ASN A 33 6.06 -10.62 10.53
CA ASN A 33 7.23 -11.17 11.23
C ASN A 33 8.58 -10.93 10.55
N LYS A 34 8.67 -10.35 9.35
CA LYS A 34 9.94 -10.16 8.63
C LYS A 34 10.10 -8.79 7.99
N ALA A 35 10.37 -7.80 8.83
CA ALA A 35 10.93 -6.50 8.42
C ALA A 35 12.31 -6.57 7.73
N LYS A 36 12.84 -7.75 7.43
CA LYS A 36 14.23 -7.93 6.95
C LYS A 36 14.40 -8.44 5.51
N LYS A 37 13.34 -8.75 4.74
CA LYS A 37 13.47 -9.28 3.36
C LYS A 37 12.46 -8.74 2.34
N GLY A 38 11.81 -7.60 2.59
CA GLY A 38 11.02 -6.90 1.60
C GLY A 38 11.88 -6.01 0.69
N TYR A 39 11.27 -5.39 -0.32
CA TYR A 39 11.92 -4.37 -1.18
C TYR A 39 12.54 -3.23 -0.37
N ARG A 40 12.11 -3.02 0.87
CA ARG A 40 12.53 -1.96 1.78
C ARG A 40 13.81 -2.35 2.52
N GLN A 41 14.96 -1.93 2.00
CA GLN A 41 16.27 -2.12 2.64
C GLN A 41 16.70 -0.93 3.52
N ASN A 42 16.19 0.27 3.20
CA ASN A 42 16.43 1.49 3.96
C ASN A 42 15.10 2.02 4.49
N THR A 43 15.07 2.45 5.73
CA THR A 43 13.87 2.96 6.39
C THR A 43 14.00 4.44 6.65
N ALA A 44 13.03 5.21 6.20
CA ALA A 44 12.80 6.56 6.71
C ALA A 44 12.43 6.50 8.20
N LYS A 45 12.55 7.62 8.91
CA LYS A 45 12.08 7.72 10.31
C LYS A 45 10.57 7.40 10.36
N ALA A 46 10.17 6.51 11.24
CA ALA A 46 8.76 6.10 11.50
C ALA A 46 7.92 5.65 10.28
N PRO A 47 8.36 4.66 9.49
CA PRO A 47 7.64 4.22 8.32
C PRO A 47 6.37 3.43 8.67
N ILE A 48 5.33 3.57 7.83
CA ILE A 48 4.18 2.68 7.85
C ILE A 48 4.61 1.28 7.38
N SER A 49 4.06 0.22 8.00
CA SER A 49 4.37 -1.16 7.56
C SER A 49 3.66 -1.48 6.23
N GLU A 50 4.26 -2.37 5.42
CA GLU A 50 3.67 -2.82 4.16
C GLU A 50 2.28 -3.41 4.36
N THR A 51 2.10 -4.20 5.42
CA THR A 51 0.79 -4.81 5.77
C THR A 51 -0.27 -3.75 6.07
N LEU A 52 0.09 -2.71 6.84
CA LEU A 52 -0.85 -1.64 7.14
C LEU A 52 -1.14 -0.80 5.88
N ALA A 53 -0.13 -0.52 5.06
CA ALA A 53 -0.31 0.19 3.79
C ALA A 53 -1.27 -0.57 2.86
N ALA A 54 -1.08 -1.87 2.68
CA ALA A 54 -1.99 -2.72 1.90
C ALA A 54 -3.41 -2.70 2.48
N ALA A 55 -3.56 -2.78 3.81
CA ALA A 55 -4.86 -2.69 4.47
C ALA A 55 -5.53 -1.33 4.25
N LEU A 56 -4.78 -0.22 4.35
CA LEU A 56 -5.31 1.12 4.08
C LEU A 56 -5.83 1.23 2.65
N ILE A 57 -5.08 0.75 1.67
CA ILE A 57 -5.48 0.75 0.26
C ILE A 57 -6.77 -0.07 0.05
N MET A 58 -6.92 -1.20 0.75
CA MET A 58 -8.13 -2.01 0.71
C MET A 58 -9.33 -1.35 1.39
N LEU A 59 -9.11 -0.53 2.40
CA LEU A 59 -10.15 0.21 3.13
C LEU A 59 -10.62 1.46 2.38
N THR A 60 -9.83 1.95 1.41
CA THR A 60 -10.22 3.07 0.56
C THR A 60 -11.05 2.56 -0.63
N PRO A 61 -12.07 3.31 -1.09
CA PRO A 61 -12.78 3.00 -2.32
C PRO A 61 -11.98 3.42 -3.58
N TRP A 62 -10.66 3.50 -3.47
CA TRP A 62 -9.82 3.79 -4.62
C TRP A 62 -9.86 2.63 -5.63
N ARG A 63 -10.04 2.99 -6.88
CA ARG A 63 -10.05 2.04 -8.00
C ARG A 63 -8.65 1.94 -8.59
N LYS A 64 -8.22 0.72 -8.83
CA LYS A 64 -6.88 0.40 -9.35
C LYS A 64 -6.55 0.93 -10.75
N ASP A 65 -7.54 1.46 -11.45
CA ASP A 65 -7.41 2.11 -12.76
C ASP A 65 -7.31 3.65 -12.65
N ARG A 66 -7.22 4.19 -11.44
CA ARG A 66 -7.27 5.61 -11.15
C ARG A 66 -5.97 6.13 -10.52
N ILE A 67 -5.67 7.38 -10.82
CA ILE A 67 -4.50 8.07 -10.26
C ILE A 67 -4.69 8.27 -8.75
N LEU A 68 -3.67 7.86 -7.98
CA LEU A 68 -3.54 8.10 -6.55
C LEU A 68 -2.27 8.88 -6.28
N VAL A 69 -2.32 9.77 -5.30
CA VAL A 69 -1.22 10.62 -4.89
C VAL A 69 -0.91 10.41 -3.41
N ASP A 70 0.38 10.36 -3.08
CA ASP A 70 0.89 10.45 -1.71
C ASP A 70 1.82 11.68 -1.59
N PRO A 71 1.37 12.79 -0.99
CA PRO A 71 2.17 14.00 -0.83
C PRO A 71 3.19 13.95 0.32
N PHE A 72 3.30 12.82 1.03
CA PHE A 72 4.27 12.56 2.10
C PHE A 72 4.85 11.16 1.92
N CYS A 73 5.38 10.88 0.71
CA CYS A 73 5.65 9.51 0.29
C CYS A 73 6.75 8.79 1.10
N GLY A 74 7.68 9.51 1.71
CA GLY A 74 8.71 8.95 2.58
C GLY A 74 9.52 7.85 1.90
N SER A 75 9.31 6.61 2.31
CA SER A 75 9.93 5.42 1.70
C SER A 75 9.12 4.82 0.53
N GLY A 76 7.99 5.43 0.16
CA GLY A 76 7.15 5.01 -0.95
C GLY A 76 6.19 3.85 -0.65
N THR A 77 6.06 3.44 0.60
CA THR A 77 5.32 2.21 0.95
C THR A 77 3.86 2.22 0.47
N LEU A 78 3.13 3.34 0.65
CA LEU A 78 1.74 3.46 0.19
C LEU A 78 1.64 3.37 -1.33
N LEU A 79 2.53 4.03 -2.06
CA LEU A 79 2.55 4.01 -3.53
C LEU A 79 2.91 2.63 -4.07
N ILE A 80 3.93 1.99 -3.50
CA ILE A 80 4.39 0.66 -3.93
C ILE A 80 3.29 -0.38 -3.70
N GLU A 81 2.67 -0.42 -2.52
CA GLU A 81 1.56 -1.33 -2.24
C GLU A 81 0.33 -1.04 -3.12
N SER A 82 0.08 0.24 -3.47
CA SER A 82 -0.96 0.62 -4.43
C SER A 82 -0.65 0.09 -5.83
N ALA A 83 0.59 0.24 -6.30
CA ALA A 83 1.02 -0.29 -7.59
C ALA A 83 0.93 -1.82 -7.64
N LEU A 84 1.46 -2.53 -6.64
CA LEU A 84 1.38 -3.99 -6.55
C LEU A 84 -0.09 -4.47 -6.63
N LYS A 85 -1.00 -3.79 -5.92
CA LYS A 85 -2.43 -4.10 -5.98
C LYS A 85 -3.05 -3.81 -7.34
N ALA A 86 -2.73 -2.66 -7.95
CA ALA A 86 -3.27 -2.27 -9.26
C ALA A 86 -2.84 -3.22 -10.36
N LEU A 87 -1.57 -3.61 -10.35
CA LEU A 87 -0.95 -4.52 -11.32
C LEU A 87 -1.30 -5.99 -11.04
N ASN A 88 -2.00 -6.29 -9.96
CA ASN A 88 -2.28 -7.64 -9.52
C ASN A 88 -1.01 -8.49 -9.31
N ILE A 89 0.05 -7.84 -8.82
CA ILE A 89 1.30 -8.53 -8.47
C ILE A 89 1.13 -9.19 -7.10
N PRO A 90 1.19 -10.52 -7.04
CA PRO A 90 1.06 -11.23 -5.77
C PRO A 90 2.24 -10.92 -4.85
N PRO A 91 2.01 -10.67 -3.57
CA PRO A 91 3.10 -10.55 -2.62
C PRO A 91 3.86 -11.89 -2.53
N CYS A 92 5.19 -11.81 -2.53
CA CYS A 92 6.06 -12.98 -2.36
C CYS A 92 5.99 -14.03 -3.50
N LEU A 93 5.73 -13.60 -4.74
CA LEU A 93 5.66 -14.47 -5.90
C LEU A 93 6.91 -15.36 -6.07
N ASP A 94 8.10 -14.79 -5.79
CA ASP A 94 9.39 -15.47 -5.92
C ASP A 94 9.96 -15.96 -4.58
N ARG A 95 9.12 -15.96 -3.53
CA ARG A 95 9.54 -16.38 -2.21
C ARG A 95 9.46 -17.90 -2.07
N GLU A 96 10.45 -18.48 -1.37
CA GLU A 96 10.38 -19.84 -0.88
C GLU A 96 9.56 -19.92 0.42
N PHE A 97 8.72 -20.93 0.52
CA PHE A 97 7.90 -21.24 1.69
C PHE A 97 8.38 -22.56 2.29
N THR A 98 8.37 -22.68 3.61
CA THR A 98 8.70 -23.93 4.30
C THR A 98 7.81 -25.11 3.84
N ALA A 99 6.54 -24.81 3.50
CA ALA A 99 5.61 -25.82 2.99
C ALA A 99 6.02 -26.42 1.63
N MET A 100 6.90 -25.78 0.88
CA MET A 100 7.46 -26.34 -0.36
C MET A 100 8.38 -27.55 -0.11
N GLN A 101 8.80 -27.74 1.15
CA GLN A 101 9.62 -28.87 1.57
C GLN A 101 8.79 -30.05 2.07
N TRP A 102 7.46 -29.95 2.07
CA TRP A 102 6.59 -31.04 2.52
C TRP A 102 6.45 -32.07 1.42
N GLU A 103 6.80 -33.31 1.72
CA GLU A 103 6.83 -34.44 0.77
C GLU A 103 5.47 -34.75 0.11
N PHE A 104 4.36 -34.44 0.82
CA PHE A 104 3.02 -34.68 0.29
C PHE A 104 2.52 -33.58 -0.67
N LEU A 105 3.27 -32.47 -0.84
CA LEU A 105 2.97 -31.40 -1.78
C LEU A 105 3.94 -31.47 -2.96
N PRO A 106 3.49 -31.93 -4.14
CA PRO A 106 4.32 -31.99 -5.34
C PRO A 106 4.84 -30.59 -5.71
N LYS A 107 6.12 -30.51 -6.09
CA LYS A 107 6.78 -29.26 -6.45
C LYS A 107 6.10 -28.62 -7.68
N GLU A 108 5.63 -29.44 -8.58
CA GLU A 108 4.95 -29.05 -9.81
C GLU A 108 3.72 -28.19 -9.54
N LEU A 109 2.96 -28.45 -8.47
CA LEU A 109 1.80 -27.63 -8.07
C LEU A 109 2.20 -26.20 -7.68
N TRP A 110 3.37 -26.04 -7.05
CA TRP A 110 3.87 -24.71 -6.70
C TRP A 110 4.29 -23.93 -7.95
N ASP A 111 4.90 -24.60 -8.89
CA ASP A 111 5.36 -24.00 -10.15
C ASP A 111 4.15 -23.61 -11.02
N GLU A 112 3.14 -24.47 -11.14
CA GLU A 112 1.87 -24.21 -11.85
C GLU A 112 1.14 -23.00 -11.25
N GLU A 113 0.98 -22.95 -9.91
CA GLU A 113 0.32 -21.83 -9.23
C GLU A 113 1.10 -20.52 -9.42
N ARG A 114 2.42 -20.56 -9.35
CA ARG A 114 3.25 -19.38 -9.61
C ARG A 114 3.11 -18.89 -11.04
N GLU A 115 3.06 -19.78 -12.00
CA GLU A 115 2.87 -19.43 -13.41
C GLU A 115 1.48 -18.83 -13.63
N ALA A 116 0.43 -19.43 -13.09
CA ALA A 116 -0.92 -18.88 -13.12
C ALA A 116 -1.00 -17.47 -12.49
N LEU A 117 -0.32 -17.25 -11.36
CA LEU A 117 -0.24 -15.95 -10.72
C LEU A 117 0.50 -14.93 -11.58
N ARG A 118 1.63 -15.33 -12.22
CA ARG A 118 2.37 -14.45 -13.15
C ARG A 118 1.54 -14.08 -14.38
N ALA A 119 0.80 -15.03 -14.93
CA ALA A 119 -0.08 -14.79 -16.07
C ALA A 119 -1.20 -13.76 -15.78
N ASN A 120 -1.58 -13.61 -14.51
CA ASN A 120 -2.59 -12.65 -14.08
C ASN A 120 -2.04 -11.25 -13.76
N ILE A 121 -0.72 -11.03 -13.87
CA ILE A 121 -0.11 -9.70 -13.68
C ILE A 121 -0.53 -8.78 -14.82
N ARG A 122 -0.96 -7.59 -14.48
CA ARG A 122 -1.43 -6.56 -15.42
C ARG A 122 -0.32 -5.60 -15.77
N LYS A 123 -0.33 -5.13 -17.00
CA LYS A 123 0.60 -4.09 -17.49
C LYS A 123 -0.20 -2.98 -18.19
N PRO A 124 -0.91 -2.14 -17.42
CA PRO A 124 -1.68 -1.03 -18.00
C PRO A 124 -0.74 0.04 -18.57
N GLU A 125 -1.03 0.53 -19.77
CA GLU A 125 -0.18 1.50 -20.49
C GLU A 125 -0.23 2.91 -19.86
N ASN A 126 -1.38 3.32 -19.35
CA ASN A 126 -1.61 4.71 -18.89
C ASN A 126 -1.85 4.81 -17.37
N PHE A 127 -1.27 3.90 -16.59
CA PHE A 127 -1.40 3.92 -15.13
C PHE A 127 -0.20 4.62 -14.49
N LYS A 128 -0.46 5.64 -13.67
CA LYS A 128 0.56 6.35 -12.90
C LYS A 128 0.07 6.63 -11.47
N LEU A 129 1.01 6.58 -10.56
CA LEU A 129 0.89 7.02 -9.17
C LEU A 129 1.90 8.14 -8.93
N TYR A 130 1.54 9.12 -8.15
CA TYR A 130 2.40 10.27 -7.88
C TYR A 130 2.77 10.35 -6.41
N GLY A 131 4.06 10.54 -6.15
CA GLY A 131 4.60 10.78 -4.83
C GLY A 131 5.26 12.13 -4.72
N PHE A 132 5.07 12.79 -3.59
CA PHE A 132 5.80 14.00 -3.25
C PHE A 132 6.38 13.86 -1.86
N ASP A 133 7.52 14.51 -1.66
CA ASP A 133 8.12 14.70 -0.33
C ASP A 133 8.97 15.97 -0.37
N ILE A 134 9.08 16.66 0.74
CA ILE A 134 9.97 17.83 0.85
C ILE A 134 11.44 17.40 0.96
N ASP A 135 11.68 16.20 1.51
CA ASP A 135 13.00 15.64 1.69
C ASP A 135 13.50 14.95 0.40
N PRO A 136 14.59 15.43 -0.24
CA PRO A 136 15.15 14.80 -1.43
C PRO A 136 15.62 13.37 -1.18
N GLU A 137 16.04 13.01 0.04
CA GLU A 137 16.42 11.64 0.38
C GLU A 137 15.21 10.71 0.40
N ALA A 138 14.05 11.17 0.88
CA ALA A 138 12.80 10.43 0.81
C ALA A 138 12.40 10.16 -0.64
N VAL A 139 12.51 11.16 -1.52
CA VAL A 139 12.25 11.02 -2.96
C VAL A 139 13.17 9.97 -3.59
N ARG A 140 14.48 10.01 -3.30
CA ARG A 140 15.46 9.02 -3.78
C ARG A 140 15.10 7.63 -3.25
N LEU A 141 14.84 7.52 -1.96
CA LEU A 141 14.49 6.26 -1.31
C LEU A 141 13.22 5.63 -1.89
N THR A 142 12.21 6.43 -2.18
CA THR A 142 10.97 5.96 -2.83
C THR A 142 11.28 5.38 -4.22
N ARG A 143 12.10 6.06 -5.03
CA ARG A 143 12.51 5.58 -6.37
C ARG A 143 13.24 4.25 -6.28
N ASP A 144 14.22 4.15 -5.37
CA ASP A 144 15.01 2.94 -5.17
C ASP A 144 14.13 1.75 -4.73
N ASN A 145 13.22 1.99 -3.79
CA ASN A 145 12.29 0.95 -3.31
C ASN A 145 11.28 0.54 -4.39
N ALA A 146 10.76 1.47 -5.17
CA ALA A 146 9.85 1.20 -6.29
C ALA A 146 10.53 0.37 -7.39
N ALA A 147 11.78 0.69 -7.71
CA ALA A 147 12.59 -0.09 -8.65
C ALA A 147 12.82 -1.51 -8.14
N LYS A 148 13.19 -1.69 -6.87
CA LYS A 148 13.38 -3.01 -6.24
C LYS A 148 12.09 -3.83 -6.18
N ALA A 149 10.95 -3.16 -6.05
CA ALA A 149 9.64 -3.80 -6.07
C ALA A 149 9.14 -4.13 -7.50
N GLY A 150 9.88 -3.74 -8.54
CA GLY A 150 9.51 -3.95 -9.94
C GLY A 150 8.33 -3.09 -10.42
N VAL A 151 8.07 -1.96 -9.73
CA VAL A 151 6.93 -1.07 -10.04
C VAL A 151 7.37 0.37 -10.32
N GLY A 152 8.68 0.60 -10.49
CA GLY A 152 9.24 1.95 -10.66
C GLY A 152 8.69 2.70 -11.87
N GLU A 153 8.37 2.02 -12.96
CA GLU A 153 7.79 2.62 -14.16
C GLU A 153 6.39 3.22 -13.95
N TYR A 154 5.66 2.77 -12.92
CA TYR A 154 4.31 3.20 -12.58
C TYR A 154 4.26 4.29 -11.51
N ILE A 155 5.40 4.66 -10.93
CA ILE A 155 5.47 5.62 -9.81
C ILE A 155 6.37 6.79 -10.18
N GLU A 156 5.78 7.96 -10.27
CA GLU A 156 6.49 9.21 -10.46
C GLU A 156 6.64 9.93 -9.13
N VAL A 157 7.89 10.26 -8.75
CA VAL A 157 8.18 10.90 -7.46
C VAL A 157 8.99 12.16 -7.67
N ASN A 158 8.51 13.27 -7.10
CA ASN A 158 9.15 14.57 -7.20
C ASN A 158 9.27 15.24 -5.83
N ARG A 159 10.32 16.03 -5.65
CA ARG A 159 10.45 16.90 -4.49
C ARG A 159 9.40 18.01 -4.57
N ARG A 160 8.57 18.14 -3.53
CA ARG A 160 7.56 19.20 -3.44
C ARG A 160 7.16 19.42 -1.99
N ASP A 161 7.03 20.67 -1.58
CA ASP A 161 6.39 21.04 -0.32
C ASP A 161 4.86 20.90 -0.45
N VAL A 162 4.21 20.40 0.60
CA VAL A 162 2.74 20.32 0.64
C VAL A 162 2.06 21.70 0.58
N ALA A 163 2.74 22.75 0.98
CA ALA A 163 2.27 24.12 0.82
C ALA A 163 2.06 24.53 -0.65
N GLU A 164 2.76 23.84 -1.58
CA GLU A 164 2.65 23.99 -3.04
C GLU A 164 1.79 22.88 -3.67
N PHE A 165 1.12 22.07 -2.85
CA PHE A 165 0.34 20.94 -3.37
C PHE A 165 -0.78 21.42 -4.27
N THR A 166 -0.83 20.79 -5.44
CA THR A 166 -1.95 20.86 -6.38
C THR A 166 -2.28 19.44 -6.83
N TYR A 167 -3.55 19.15 -7.01
CA TYR A 167 -3.97 17.85 -7.52
C TYR A 167 -3.46 17.65 -8.95
N PRO A 168 -2.68 16.60 -9.24
CA PRO A 168 -2.33 16.25 -10.62
C PRO A 168 -3.59 16.04 -11.45
N GLU A 169 -3.49 16.29 -12.75
CA GLU A 169 -4.58 16.04 -13.68
C GLU A 169 -5.04 14.58 -13.62
N GLY A 170 -6.35 14.36 -13.60
CA GLY A 170 -6.93 13.01 -13.48
C GLY A 170 -6.80 12.37 -12.09
N CYS A 171 -6.21 13.07 -11.11
CA CYS A 171 -6.14 12.55 -9.73
C CYS A 171 -7.54 12.37 -9.14
N THR A 172 -7.81 11.17 -8.62
CA THR A 172 -9.09 10.82 -8.01
C THR A 172 -9.00 10.58 -6.50
N ALA A 173 -7.79 10.30 -5.99
CA ALA A 173 -7.59 10.01 -4.58
C ALA A 173 -6.20 10.45 -4.10
N VAL A 174 -6.18 10.94 -2.88
CA VAL A 174 -4.96 11.13 -2.08
C VAL A 174 -5.03 10.18 -0.89
N LEU A 175 -3.95 9.45 -0.65
CA LEU A 175 -3.78 8.62 0.55
C LEU A 175 -2.40 8.92 1.12
N CYS A 176 -2.36 9.40 2.35
CA CYS A 176 -1.11 9.82 2.96
C CYS A 176 -1.00 9.52 4.46
N ASN A 177 0.25 9.46 4.89
CA ASN A 177 0.68 9.36 6.27
C ASN A 177 1.61 10.55 6.57
N PRO A 178 1.06 11.74 6.89
CA PRO A 178 1.86 12.92 7.18
C PRO A 178 2.78 12.67 8.38
N PRO A 179 3.91 13.39 8.48
CA PRO A 179 4.81 13.28 9.62
C PRO A 179 4.11 13.74 10.91
N TYR A 180 4.38 13.01 12.00
CA TYR A 180 3.86 13.27 13.34
C TYR A 180 4.83 12.81 14.43
N GLY A 181 4.68 13.42 15.65
CA GLY A 181 5.38 13.05 16.86
C GLY A 181 6.87 13.44 16.88
N GLU A 182 7.48 13.39 18.06
CA GLU A 182 8.83 13.87 18.40
C GLU A 182 9.98 13.35 17.51
N ARG A 183 9.73 12.32 16.69
CA ARG A 183 10.76 11.73 15.81
C ARG A 183 10.91 12.46 14.47
N MET A 184 9.92 13.25 14.05
CA MET A 184 9.91 13.89 12.73
C MET A 184 9.59 15.38 12.79
N LEU A 185 8.60 15.77 13.58
CA LEU A 185 8.18 17.16 13.82
C LEU A 185 7.82 17.31 15.29
N ASP A 186 8.02 18.51 15.86
CA ASP A 186 7.36 18.84 17.10
C ASP A 186 5.84 19.00 16.90
N GLU A 187 5.09 19.08 18.00
CA GLU A 187 3.63 19.13 17.96
C GLU A 187 3.12 20.38 17.21
N GLU A 188 3.74 21.53 17.42
CA GLU A 188 3.35 22.79 16.77
C GLU A 188 3.58 22.75 15.26
N GLN A 189 4.71 22.19 14.81
CA GLN A 189 5.02 21.98 13.39
C GLN A 189 4.03 21.01 12.74
N ALA A 190 3.67 19.93 13.43
CA ALA A 190 2.67 18.98 12.92
C ALA A 190 1.28 19.65 12.80
N HIS A 191 0.89 20.45 13.79
CA HIS A 191 -0.36 21.19 13.78
C HIS A 191 -0.42 22.22 12.65
N GLU A 192 0.67 22.97 12.41
CA GLU A 192 0.72 23.89 11.26
C GLU A 192 0.64 23.14 9.94
N LEU A 193 1.30 22.00 9.83
CA LEU A 193 1.21 21.14 8.65
C LEU A 193 -0.25 20.73 8.36
N TYR A 194 -1.02 20.36 9.38
CA TYR A 194 -2.43 19.98 9.19
C TYR A 194 -3.30 21.17 8.75
N ARG A 195 -3.01 22.38 9.22
CA ARG A 195 -3.68 23.61 8.73
C ARG A 195 -3.37 23.89 7.27
N VAL A 196 -2.10 23.69 6.85
CA VAL A 196 -1.68 23.80 5.45
C VAL A 196 -2.37 22.73 4.60
N MET A 197 -2.43 21.49 5.07
CA MET A 197 -3.16 20.43 4.38
C MET A 197 -4.64 20.79 4.20
N GLY A 198 -5.30 21.34 5.20
CA GLY A 198 -6.69 21.78 5.11
C GLY A 198 -6.92 22.83 4.03
N LYS A 199 -5.98 23.76 3.88
CA LYS A 199 -6.03 24.80 2.84
C LYS A 199 -5.77 24.27 1.44
N ARG A 200 -4.92 23.24 1.28
CA ARG A 200 -4.41 22.76 -0.03
C ARG A 200 -5.03 21.48 -0.53
N MET A 201 -5.49 20.63 0.38
CA MET A 201 -5.86 19.26 0.05
C MET A 201 -7.34 18.95 0.29
N LEU A 202 -8.17 19.94 0.62
CA LEU A 202 -9.60 19.70 0.76
C LEU A 202 -10.14 19.18 -0.58
N PRO A 203 -10.73 17.96 -0.61
CA PRO A 203 -11.16 17.39 -1.87
C PRO A 203 -12.38 18.14 -2.43
N THR A 204 -12.36 18.38 -3.74
CA THR A 204 -13.44 18.93 -4.54
C THR A 204 -13.68 18.03 -5.75
N ASP A 205 -14.77 18.22 -6.46
CA ASP A 205 -15.05 17.57 -7.76
C ASP A 205 -15.00 16.03 -7.72
N GLY A 206 -15.51 15.43 -6.64
CA GLY A 206 -15.55 13.98 -6.48
C GLY A 206 -14.22 13.32 -6.14
N ARG A 207 -13.17 14.11 -5.91
CA ARG A 207 -11.90 13.62 -5.36
C ARG A 207 -12.07 13.12 -3.94
N ARG A 208 -11.13 12.31 -3.50
CA ARG A 208 -11.15 11.70 -2.17
C ARG A 208 -9.82 11.89 -1.47
N LEU A 209 -9.86 12.14 -0.17
CA LEU A 209 -8.67 12.27 0.66
C LEU A 209 -8.76 11.29 1.82
N PHE A 210 -7.67 10.58 2.04
CA PHE A 210 -7.51 9.63 3.14
C PHE A 210 -6.21 9.96 3.87
N VAL A 211 -6.32 10.29 5.16
CA VAL A 211 -5.17 10.64 6.00
C VAL A 211 -5.12 9.72 7.19
N ILE A 212 -3.97 9.06 7.41
CA ILE A 212 -3.73 8.30 8.63
C ILE A 212 -2.82 9.10 9.56
N THR A 213 -3.27 9.35 10.78
CA THR A 213 -2.48 10.02 11.82
C THR A 213 -2.93 9.55 13.21
N PRO A 214 -2.04 9.55 14.22
CA PRO A 214 -2.40 9.30 15.61
C PRO A 214 -3.04 10.52 16.28
N ASP A 215 -2.93 11.71 15.69
CA ASP A 215 -3.37 12.97 16.27
C ASP A 215 -4.91 13.05 16.35
N GLY A 216 -5.42 13.27 17.55
CA GLY A 216 -6.85 13.41 17.81
C GLY A 216 -7.43 14.76 17.40
N GLU A 217 -6.60 15.80 17.27
CA GLU A 217 -6.99 17.16 16.89
C GLU A 217 -6.96 17.40 15.38
N PHE A 218 -6.59 16.38 14.60
CA PHE A 218 -6.42 16.49 13.15
C PHE A 218 -7.63 17.13 12.45
N GLU A 219 -8.86 16.73 12.77
CA GLU A 219 -10.06 17.26 12.11
C GLU A 219 -10.26 18.75 12.36
N GLU A 220 -9.97 19.20 13.57
CA GLU A 220 -10.06 20.62 13.96
C GLU A 220 -9.01 21.45 13.24
N LEU A 221 -7.76 21.01 13.27
CA LEU A 221 -6.63 21.66 12.62
C LEU A 221 -6.74 21.66 11.10
N PHE A 222 -7.22 20.57 10.52
CA PHE A 222 -7.52 20.45 9.09
C PHE A 222 -8.68 21.35 8.66
N GLY A 223 -9.55 21.75 9.59
CA GLY A 223 -10.67 22.67 9.35
C GLY A 223 -11.91 22.03 8.74
N LYS A 224 -11.97 20.71 8.67
CA LYS A 224 -13.15 19.97 8.21
C LYS A 224 -13.26 18.63 8.93
N LYS A 225 -14.47 18.32 9.40
CA LYS A 225 -14.77 17.01 9.97
C LYS A 225 -14.78 15.95 8.87
N ALA A 226 -14.17 14.81 9.12
CA ALA A 226 -14.15 13.69 8.18
C ALA A 226 -15.54 13.08 7.98
N ASP A 227 -15.85 12.64 6.77
CA ASP A 227 -17.08 11.91 6.48
C ASP A 227 -17.10 10.55 7.19
N LYS A 228 -15.91 9.98 7.39
CA LYS A 228 -15.71 8.74 8.14
C LYS A 228 -14.33 8.74 8.78
N ASN A 229 -14.24 8.25 10.01
CA ASN A 229 -12.97 7.90 10.61
C ASN A 229 -12.96 6.44 11.08
N ARG A 230 -11.81 5.82 11.05
CA ARG A 230 -11.62 4.43 11.46
C ARG A 230 -10.37 4.30 12.32
N LYS A 231 -10.52 3.70 13.50
CA LYS A 231 -9.41 3.37 14.39
C LYS A 231 -8.58 2.22 13.84
N LEU A 232 -7.27 2.38 13.83
CA LEU A 232 -6.28 1.44 13.34
C LEU A 232 -5.04 1.48 14.26
N TYR A 233 -4.12 0.53 14.05
CA TYR A 233 -2.87 0.50 14.79
C TYR A 233 -1.68 0.39 13.83
N ASN A 234 -0.71 1.29 13.98
CA ASN A 234 0.61 1.20 13.34
C ASN A 234 1.61 0.68 14.38
N GLY A 235 1.80 -0.64 14.44
CA GLY A 235 2.48 -1.27 15.54
C GLY A 235 1.70 -1.10 16.85
N MET A 236 2.31 -0.49 17.86
CA MET A 236 1.67 -0.15 19.14
C MET A 236 0.92 1.19 19.12
N LEU A 237 1.14 2.01 18.10
CA LEU A 237 0.57 3.35 18.01
C LEU A 237 -0.85 3.30 17.47
N MET A 238 -1.79 3.82 18.26
CA MET A 238 -3.17 3.98 17.83
C MET A 238 -3.25 5.17 16.86
N CYS A 239 -3.79 4.91 15.66
CA CYS A 239 -4.02 5.91 14.63
C CYS A 239 -5.49 5.94 14.22
N ARG A 240 -5.87 6.98 13.49
CA ARG A 240 -7.17 7.08 12.82
C ARG A 240 -6.95 7.30 11.33
N LEU A 241 -7.74 6.60 10.51
CA LEU A 241 -7.87 6.88 9.08
C LEU A 241 -9.06 7.81 8.90
N TYR A 242 -8.78 9.07 8.64
CA TYR A 242 -9.76 10.09 8.31
C TYR A 242 -10.04 10.05 6.81
N SER A 243 -11.32 10.03 6.44
CA SER A 243 -11.75 9.87 5.05
C SER A 243 -12.70 10.98 4.65
N TYR A 244 -12.38 11.67 3.56
CA TYR A 244 -13.14 12.78 2.97
C TYR A 244 -13.53 12.40 1.55
N PHE A 245 -14.83 12.30 1.27
CA PHE A 245 -15.36 11.88 -0.04
C PHE A 245 -16.68 12.55 -0.41
N LYS A 246 -17.22 13.40 0.47
CA LYS A 246 -18.35 14.28 0.18
C LYS A 246 -17.78 15.68 -0.03
N GLY A 247 -17.69 16.08 -1.26
CA GLY A 247 -17.31 17.43 -1.67
C GLY A 247 -18.49 18.37 -1.68
#